data_833c989c9083e06859899ae8789f134f
#
_entry.id   833c989c9083e06859899ae8789f134f
#
_cell.length_a   1.000
_cell.length_b   1.000
_cell.length_c   1.000
_cell.angle_alpha   90.00
_cell.angle_beta   90.00
_cell.angle_gamma   90.00
#
_symmetry.space_group_name_H-M   'P 1'
#
loop_
_entity.id
_entity.type
_entity.pdbx_description
1 polymer ?
#
loop_
_entity_poly.entity_id
_entity_poly.type
_entity_poly.pdbx_seq_one_letter_code
_entity_poly.pdbx_strand_id
1 'polypeptide(L)'
;MFSFRTLAAPFLAAGMIFAADPAAIDRAAKIVKEKAAQTPKALDLDFQLLAAETLQPRHPALAQKFIEPVLQELHANKEMATPSVMQMLTTLAPTEAAAISPPNPPAPKPATGAQPAPKPAAAARPAPPPELAAISKKMGQVRGLPTDADRAKLVLEVVAEIRALPAGMSKLSPSYGLANLVTEGDLGKEALSAAASTLALALTENQGSAAFYYLELAKLVRYEHLAPLPADPSVDAATALLELHDLVVQESGFSLAALDGKTYDLAALRGKVVLLNFWATWCRPCRREMPDMEKLYRRFSSKGLVVLAVSDETREKVEDFLKKQNYTFAVLLDPDRQVNKAFGIEGIPNSFLFDRQGKLVAQSIDMRTERQFLEMFQAAGLR
;
A
#
# COMPACT_ATOMS: atom_id res chain seq x y z
N MET A 1 -4.52 42.83 -55.31
CA MET A 1 -3.27 42.23 -54.82
C MET A 1 -3.20 42.49 -53.33
N PHE A 2 -3.80 41.64 -52.51
CA PHE A 2 -3.71 41.70 -51.06
C PHE A 2 -3.31 40.33 -50.56
N SER A 3 -2.08 40.29 -50.04
CA SER A 3 -1.43 39.08 -49.53
C SER A 3 -1.94 38.79 -48.12
N PHE A 4 -2.60 37.64 -47.92
CA PHE A 4 -2.91 37.12 -46.63
C PHE A 4 -1.66 36.43 -46.02
N ARG A 5 -0.98 37.09 -45.10
CA ARG A 5 -0.03 36.46 -44.20
C ARG A 5 -0.80 35.74 -43.11
N THR A 6 -0.84 34.43 -43.21
CA THR A 6 -1.27 33.53 -42.14
C THR A 6 -0.24 33.62 -41.00
N LEU A 7 -0.64 34.24 -39.89
CA LEU A 7 0.06 34.12 -38.61
C LEU A 7 -0.27 32.75 -38.01
N ALA A 8 0.62 31.81 -38.18
CA ALA A 8 0.62 30.62 -37.35
C ALA A 8 1.11 31.03 -35.95
N ALA A 9 0.17 31.13 -35.01
CA ALA A 9 0.52 31.24 -33.59
C ALA A 9 1.11 29.90 -33.14
N PRO A 10 2.22 29.88 -32.38
CA PRO A 10 2.71 28.65 -31.83
C PRO A 10 1.81 28.22 -30.67
N PHE A 11 1.11 27.12 -30.83
CA PHE A 11 0.56 26.36 -29.71
C PHE A 11 1.74 25.70 -28.95
N LEU A 12 2.44 26.49 -28.20
CA LEU A 12 3.45 26.09 -27.24
C LEU A 12 3.08 26.69 -25.88
N ALA A 13 2.05 26.11 -25.24
CA ALA A 13 1.83 26.34 -23.82
C ALA A 13 0.76 25.37 -23.35
N ALA A 14 1.14 24.23 -22.85
CA ALA A 14 0.47 23.55 -21.72
C ALA A 14 1.11 22.21 -21.47
N GLY A 15 2.37 22.21 -21.21
CA GLY A 15 3.08 21.07 -20.66
C GLY A 15 3.79 21.47 -19.37
N MET A 16 3.17 22.29 -18.55
CA MET A 16 3.59 22.31 -17.13
C MET A 16 2.94 21.11 -16.46
N ILE A 17 3.49 19.94 -16.71
CA ILE A 17 3.48 18.85 -15.75
C ILE A 17 4.02 19.48 -14.47
N PHE A 18 3.17 19.60 -13.46
CA PHE A 18 3.67 19.69 -12.10
C PHE A 18 4.23 18.29 -11.75
N ALA A 19 5.38 17.98 -12.32
CA ALA A 19 6.28 17.04 -11.71
C ALA A 19 6.40 17.48 -10.25
N ALA A 20 6.24 16.57 -9.31
CA ALA A 20 6.69 16.83 -7.95
C ALA A 20 8.09 17.40 -8.11
N ASP A 21 8.37 18.52 -7.43
CA ASP A 21 9.68 19.16 -7.51
C ASP A 21 10.75 18.06 -7.36
N PRO A 22 11.58 17.76 -8.39
CA PRO A 22 12.58 16.69 -8.27
C PRO A 22 13.45 16.87 -7.02
N ALA A 23 13.68 18.12 -6.62
CA ALA A 23 14.34 18.45 -5.37
C ALA A 23 13.51 18.02 -4.13
N ALA A 24 12.18 17.90 -4.23
CA ALA A 24 11.37 17.39 -3.12
C ALA A 24 11.59 15.89 -2.91
N ILE A 25 11.68 15.11 -3.99
CA ILE A 25 11.99 13.68 -3.92
C ILE A 25 13.40 13.45 -3.38
N ASP A 26 14.41 14.21 -3.85
CA ASP A 26 15.77 14.12 -3.32
C ASP A 26 15.82 14.45 -1.82
N ARG A 27 15.09 15.49 -1.38
CA ARG A 27 15.01 15.86 0.04
C ARG A 27 14.32 14.75 0.86
N ALA A 28 13.21 14.23 0.39
CA ALA A 28 12.48 13.15 1.08
C ALA A 28 13.34 11.87 1.16
N ALA A 29 14.01 11.49 0.07
CA ALA A 29 14.95 10.37 0.04
C ALA A 29 16.09 10.54 1.06
N LYS A 30 16.65 11.75 1.18
CA LYS A 30 17.66 12.05 2.20
C LYS A 30 17.11 11.88 3.61
N ILE A 31 15.89 12.37 3.88
CA ILE A 31 15.23 12.22 5.20
C ILE A 31 15.03 10.75 5.51
N VAL A 32 14.56 9.94 4.56
CA VAL A 32 14.43 8.48 4.75
C VAL A 32 15.76 7.89 5.19
N LYS A 33 16.85 8.20 4.50
CA LYS A 33 18.17 7.67 4.83
C LYS A 33 18.64 8.09 6.22
N GLU A 34 18.43 9.34 6.60
CA GLU A 34 18.77 9.87 7.93
C GLU A 34 17.95 9.22 9.05
N LYS A 35 16.65 8.98 8.82
CA LYS A 35 15.77 8.35 9.79
C LYS A 35 16.01 6.83 9.89
N ALA A 36 16.20 6.14 8.78
CA ALA A 36 16.54 4.72 8.75
C ALA A 36 17.84 4.44 9.54
N ALA A 37 18.86 5.26 9.39
CA ALA A 37 20.12 5.13 10.12
C ALA A 37 20.00 5.24 11.65
N GLN A 38 18.87 5.73 12.17
CA GLN A 38 18.57 5.81 13.61
C GLN A 38 17.88 4.55 14.14
N THR A 39 17.50 3.62 13.26
CA THR A 39 16.85 2.36 13.61
C THR A 39 17.88 1.25 13.86
N PRO A 40 17.48 0.10 14.45
CA PRO A 40 18.32 -1.08 14.49
C PRO A 40 18.82 -1.47 13.09
N LYS A 41 20.04 -1.94 12.97
CA LYS A 41 20.73 -2.14 11.67
C LYS A 41 19.95 -2.98 10.67
N ALA A 42 19.28 -4.05 11.11
CA ALA A 42 18.45 -4.87 10.24
C ALA A 42 17.26 -4.08 9.65
N LEU A 43 16.63 -3.22 10.45
CA LEU A 43 15.54 -2.34 9.99
C LEU A 43 16.06 -1.23 9.08
N ASP A 44 17.25 -0.67 9.35
CA ASP A 44 17.89 0.30 8.45
C ASP A 44 18.02 -0.29 7.04
N LEU A 45 18.52 -1.53 6.91
CA LEU A 45 18.64 -2.20 5.61
C LEU A 45 17.27 -2.41 4.94
N ASP A 46 16.26 -2.87 5.68
CA ASP A 46 14.91 -3.04 5.18
C ASP A 46 14.33 -1.69 4.67
N PHE A 47 14.45 -0.61 5.44
CA PHE A 47 13.96 0.72 5.04
C PHE A 47 14.69 1.25 3.80
N GLN A 48 15.99 1.03 3.69
CA GLN A 48 16.75 1.43 2.50
C GLN A 48 16.28 0.68 1.26
N LEU A 49 16.01 -0.63 1.34
CA LEU A 49 15.51 -1.41 0.21
C LEU A 49 14.08 -1.04 -0.17
N LEU A 50 13.20 -0.79 0.79
CA LEU A 50 11.85 -0.29 0.51
C LEU A 50 11.87 1.10 -0.17
N ALA A 51 12.81 1.96 0.22
CA ALA A 51 13.00 3.25 -0.46
C ALA A 51 13.51 3.05 -1.90
N ALA A 52 14.45 2.12 -2.11
CA ALA A 52 14.92 1.76 -3.43
C ALA A 52 13.79 1.22 -4.31
N GLU A 53 12.96 0.32 -3.78
CA GLU A 53 11.79 -0.21 -4.48
C GLU A 53 10.80 0.88 -4.90
N THR A 54 10.52 1.81 -3.98
CA THR A 54 9.67 2.98 -4.25
C THR A 54 10.23 3.85 -5.39
N LEU A 55 11.54 4.04 -5.44
CA LEU A 55 12.22 4.92 -6.41
C LEU A 55 12.50 4.24 -7.75
N GLN A 56 12.72 2.91 -7.76
CA GLN A 56 13.22 2.16 -8.91
C GLN A 56 12.48 2.42 -10.22
N PRO A 57 11.13 2.50 -10.24
CA PRO A 57 10.39 2.66 -11.49
C PRO A 57 10.67 3.98 -12.22
N ARG A 58 11.03 5.06 -11.50
CA ARG A 58 11.16 6.42 -12.05
C ARG A 58 12.48 7.10 -11.76
N HIS A 59 13.11 6.75 -10.66
CA HIS A 59 14.36 7.35 -10.17
C HIS A 59 15.44 6.28 -9.95
N PRO A 60 15.80 5.45 -10.97
CA PRO A 60 16.71 4.32 -10.78
C PRO A 60 18.09 4.74 -10.27
N ALA A 61 18.60 5.90 -10.70
CA ALA A 61 19.87 6.41 -10.19
C ALA A 61 19.83 6.82 -8.70
N LEU A 62 18.68 7.27 -8.22
CA LEU A 62 18.46 7.57 -6.80
C LEU A 62 18.22 6.28 -6.01
N ALA A 63 17.48 5.32 -6.55
CA ALA A 63 17.30 3.99 -5.97
C ALA A 63 18.65 3.29 -5.73
N GLN A 64 19.57 3.38 -6.69
CA GLN A 64 20.91 2.78 -6.57
C GLN A 64 21.69 3.31 -5.36
N LYS A 65 21.51 4.58 -4.98
CA LYS A 65 22.14 5.15 -3.79
C LYS A 65 21.68 4.51 -2.47
N PHE A 66 20.54 3.82 -2.47
CA PHE A 66 20.03 3.03 -1.35
C PHE A 66 20.49 1.57 -1.42
N ILE A 67 20.62 1.01 -2.62
CA ILE A 67 21.03 -0.40 -2.82
C ILE A 67 22.51 -0.59 -2.48
N GLU A 68 23.39 0.29 -2.97
CA GLU A 68 24.84 0.17 -2.78
C GLU A 68 25.29 0.02 -1.33
N PRO A 69 24.83 0.85 -0.38
CA PRO A 69 25.22 0.70 1.03
C PRO A 69 24.74 -0.61 1.63
N VAL A 70 23.56 -1.11 1.23
CA VAL A 70 23.04 -2.40 1.69
C VAL A 70 23.94 -3.54 1.19
N LEU A 71 24.33 -3.52 -0.07
CA LEU A 71 25.23 -4.52 -0.64
C LEU A 71 26.61 -4.51 0.06
N GLN A 72 27.16 -3.33 0.34
CA GLN A 72 28.42 -3.20 1.09
C GLN A 72 28.32 -3.82 2.49
N GLU A 73 27.22 -3.54 3.21
CA GLU A 73 27.00 -4.11 4.54
C GLU A 73 26.87 -5.63 4.49
N LEU A 74 26.13 -6.18 3.54
CA LEU A 74 25.93 -7.63 3.39
C LEU A 74 27.21 -8.36 2.99
N HIS A 75 28.09 -7.73 2.21
CA HIS A 75 29.42 -8.28 1.93
C HIS A 75 30.31 -8.30 3.18
N ALA A 76 30.21 -7.28 4.03
CA ALA A 76 30.95 -7.20 5.27
C ALA A 76 30.38 -8.12 6.37
N ASN A 77 29.05 -8.23 6.42
CA ASN A 77 28.34 -8.98 7.47
C ASN A 77 27.18 -9.79 6.87
N LYS A 78 27.46 -11.05 6.52
CA LYS A 78 26.48 -11.98 5.92
C LYS A 78 25.32 -12.34 6.85
N GLU A 79 25.46 -12.17 8.16
CA GLU A 79 24.37 -12.43 9.12
C GLU A 79 23.21 -11.44 8.96
N MET A 80 23.46 -10.28 8.36
CA MET A 80 22.44 -9.29 8.03
C MET A 80 21.57 -9.68 6.82
N ALA A 81 21.89 -10.75 6.10
CA ALA A 81 21.12 -11.27 4.97
C ALA A 81 19.84 -11.97 5.44
N THR A 82 18.93 -11.22 6.07
CA THR A 82 17.63 -11.73 6.49
C THR A 82 16.78 -12.17 5.27
N PRO A 83 15.80 -13.07 5.46
CA PRO A 83 14.90 -13.45 4.36
C PRO A 83 14.21 -12.24 3.70
N SER A 84 13.82 -11.23 4.46
CA SER A 84 13.22 -9.98 3.95
C SER A 84 14.18 -9.23 3.04
N VAL A 85 15.38 -8.93 3.52
CA VAL A 85 16.46 -8.27 2.78
C VAL A 85 16.78 -9.02 1.48
N MET A 86 16.94 -10.34 1.55
CA MET A 86 17.28 -11.15 0.38
C MET A 86 16.15 -11.21 -0.65
N GLN A 87 14.89 -11.24 -0.21
CA GLN A 87 13.74 -11.20 -1.10
C GLN A 87 13.70 -9.88 -1.89
N MET A 88 13.85 -8.74 -1.23
CA MET A 88 13.87 -7.43 -1.88
C MET A 88 15.07 -7.30 -2.83
N LEU A 89 16.27 -7.73 -2.41
CA LEU A 89 17.45 -7.69 -3.27
C LEU A 89 17.31 -8.56 -4.51
N THR A 90 16.65 -9.71 -4.43
CA THR A 90 16.40 -10.56 -5.61
C THR A 90 15.58 -9.82 -6.68
N THR A 91 14.73 -8.89 -6.27
CA THR A 91 13.94 -8.05 -7.20
C THR A 91 14.74 -6.84 -7.70
N LEU A 92 15.47 -6.15 -6.80
CA LEU A 92 16.13 -4.89 -7.07
C LEU A 92 17.53 -5.04 -7.71
N ALA A 93 18.27 -6.07 -7.31
CA ALA A 93 19.66 -6.34 -7.70
C ALA A 93 19.91 -7.85 -7.80
N PRO A 94 19.28 -8.56 -8.77
CA PRO A 94 19.28 -10.03 -8.82
C PRO A 94 20.68 -10.64 -8.99
N THR A 95 21.58 -9.99 -9.72
CA THR A 95 22.95 -10.47 -9.92
C THR A 95 23.74 -10.44 -8.61
N GLU A 96 23.65 -9.34 -7.89
CA GLU A 96 24.33 -9.13 -6.60
C GLU A 96 23.72 -10.00 -5.50
N ALA A 97 22.40 -10.15 -5.48
CA ALA A 97 21.71 -11.05 -4.57
C ALA A 97 22.17 -12.51 -4.73
N ALA A 98 22.35 -12.97 -5.96
CA ALA A 98 22.85 -14.31 -6.27
C ALA A 98 24.31 -14.52 -5.77
N ALA A 99 25.13 -13.48 -5.77
CA ALA A 99 26.50 -13.54 -5.27
C ALA A 99 26.59 -13.59 -3.72
N ILE A 100 25.61 -13.03 -3.01
CA ILE A 100 25.53 -13.04 -1.55
C ILE A 100 24.93 -14.36 -1.04
N SER A 101 23.96 -14.92 -1.74
CA SER A 101 23.32 -16.19 -1.38
C SER A 101 24.36 -17.34 -1.47
N PRO A 102 24.41 -18.26 -0.51
CA PRO A 102 25.22 -19.47 -0.67
C PRO A 102 24.69 -20.22 -1.92
N PRO A 103 25.58 -20.84 -2.71
CA PRO A 103 25.16 -21.61 -3.87
C PRO A 103 24.15 -22.66 -3.42
N ASN A 104 22.98 -22.68 -4.06
CA ASN A 104 22.01 -23.75 -3.83
C ASN A 104 22.74 -25.11 -3.97
N PRO A 105 22.59 -26.04 -3.03
CA PRO A 105 23.15 -27.38 -3.20
C PRO A 105 22.63 -27.92 -4.54
N PRO A 106 23.49 -28.54 -5.36
CA PRO A 106 23.08 -29.03 -6.67
C PRO A 106 21.84 -29.89 -6.53
N ALA A 107 20.81 -29.61 -7.30
CA ALA A 107 19.58 -30.43 -7.31
C ALA A 107 20.01 -31.91 -7.41
N PRO A 108 19.49 -32.81 -6.58
CA PRO A 108 19.83 -34.23 -6.66
C PRO A 108 19.50 -34.67 -8.09
N LYS A 109 20.53 -35.28 -8.76
CA LYS A 109 20.34 -35.81 -10.12
C LYS A 109 19.13 -36.75 -10.07
N PRO A 110 18.17 -36.62 -11.02
CA PRO A 110 17.03 -37.53 -11.06
C PRO A 110 17.58 -38.96 -11.14
N ALA A 111 17.30 -39.75 -10.12
CA ALA A 111 17.59 -41.18 -10.13
C ALA A 111 16.70 -41.77 -11.21
N THR A 112 17.30 -42.22 -12.32
CA THR A 112 16.61 -42.93 -13.38
C THR A 112 15.97 -44.18 -12.78
N GLY A 113 14.61 -44.19 -12.70
CA GLY A 113 13.83 -45.38 -12.36
C GLY A 113 13.15 -45.43 -10.98
N ALA A 114 13.20 -44.37 -10.16
CA ALA A 114 12.44 -44.34 -8.94
C ALA A 114 11.11 -43.61 -9.12
N GLN A 115 10.00 -44.23 -8.71
CA GLN A 115 8.72 -43.54 -8.54
C GLN A 115 8.91 -42.31 -7.63
N PRO A 116 8.25 -41.17 -7.91
CA PRO A 116 8.39 -40.01 -7.04
C PRO A 116 7.98 -40.40 -5.62
N ALA A 117 8.93 -40.24 -4.70
CA ALA A 117 8.65 -40.44 -3.28
C ALA A 117 7.48 -39.52 -2.88
N PRO A 118 6.53 -39.99 -2.06
CA PRO A 118 5.45 -39.15 -1.58
C PRO A 118 6.07 -37.91 -0.94
N LYS A 119 5.60 -36.70 -1.34
CA LYS A 119 5.99 -35.45 -0.70
C LYS A 119 5.96 -35.67 0.81
N PRO A 120 7.04 -35.35 1.56
CA PRO A 120 6.99 -35.47 3.00
C PRO A 120 5.79 -34.67 3.48
N ALA A 121 4.91 -35.32 4.22
CA ALA A 121 3.76 -34.66 4.83
C ALA A 121 4.32 -33.43 5.55
N ALA A 122 3.84 -32.24 5.19
CA ALA A 122 4.27 -31.00 5.84
C ALA A 122 4.11 -31.24 7.34
N ALA A 123 5.21 -31.18 8.10
CA ALA A 123 5.16 -31.36 9.53
C ALA A 123 4.08 -30.42 10.07
N ALA A 124 3.08 -30.97 10.74
CA ALA A 124 1.98 -30.19 11.26
C ALA A 124 2.57 -29.08 12.12
N ARG A 125 2.26 -27.84 11.76
CA ARG A 125 2.70 -26.67 12.58
C ARG A 125 2.19 -26.93 14.00
N PRO A 126 3.04 -26.75 15.03
CA PRO A 126 2.59 -26.90 16.41
C PRO A 126 1.37 -26.00 16.64
N ALA A 127 0.40 -26.51 17.40
CA ALA A 127 -0.77 -25.72 17.75
C ALA A 127 -0.36 -24.42 18.44
N PRO A 128 -1.01 -23.30 18.13
CA PRO A 128 -0.71 -22.05 18.80
C PRO A 128 -0.95 -22.15 20.30
N PRO A 129 -0.22 -21.41 21.15
CA PRO A 129 -0.50 -21.32 22.57
C PRO A 129 -1.97 -21.05 22.84
N PRO A 130 -2.55 -21.61 23.93
CA PRO A 130 -3.99 -21.49 24.22
C PRO A 130 -4.49 -20.04 24.23
N GLU A 131 -3.67 -19.11 24.73
CA GLU A 131 -3.98 -17.68 24.81
C GLU A 131 -4.11 -17.07 23.42
N LEU A 132 -3.19 -17.38 22.50
CA LEU A 132 -3.25 -16.90 21.11
C LEU A 132 -4.42 -17.53 20.34
N ALA A 133 -4.72 -18.79 20.64
CA ALA A 133 -5.90 -19.48 20.05
C ALA A 133 -7.21 -18.82 20.53
N ALA A 134 -7.31 -18.45 21.81
CA ALA A 134 -8.47 -17.74 22.35
C ALA A 134 -8.65 -16.35 21.71
N ILE A 135 -7.58 -15.57 21.59
CA ILE A 135 -7.57 -14.27 20.91
C ILE A 135 -8.03 -14.42 19.46
N SER A 136 -7.44 -15.35 18.69
CA SER A 136 -7.81 -15.60 17.30
C SER A 136 -9.29 -16.00 17.16
N LYS A 137 -9.81 -16.79 18.09
CA LYS A 137 -11.24 -17.16 18.10
C LYS A 137 -12.13 -15.92 18.32
N LYS A 138 -11.81 -15.06 19.29
CA LYS A 138 -12.55 -13.82 19.53
C LYS A 138 -12.51 -12.88 18.33
N MET A 139 -11.34 -12.68 17.72
CA MET A 139 -11.21 -11.89 16.49
C MET A 139 -12.11 -12.42 15.37
N GLY A 140 -12.20 -13.74 15.20
CA GLY A 140 -13.12 -14.35 14.24
C GLY A 140 -14.61 -14.08 14.53
N GLN A 141 -14.99 -13.86 15.78
CA GLN A 141 -16.35 -13.55 16.19
C GLN A 141 -16.78 -12.11 15.91
N VAL A 142 -15.84 -11.16 15.84
CA VAL A 142 -16.13 -9.73 15.65
C VAL A 142 -17.05 -9.48 14.47
N ARG A 143 -16.77 -10.12 13.31
CA ARG A 143 -17.56 -9.92 12.08
C ARG A 143 -18.99 -10.46 12.17
N GLY A 144 -19.26 -11.39 13.08
CA GLY A 144 -20.58 -12.00 13.28
C GLY A 144 -21.48 -11.25 14.26
N LEU A 145 -20.97 -10.24 14.95
CA LEU A 145 -21.77 -9.47 15.93
C LEU A 145 -22.74 -8.52 15.22
N PRO A 146 -23.95 -8.31 15.81
CA PRO A 146 -25.05 -7.62 15.15
C PRO A 146 -24.82 -6.11 14.99
N THR A 147 -24.19 -5.46 15.98
CA THR A 147 -23.99 -4.00 15.97
C THR A 147 -22.52 -3.61 15.96
N ASP A 148 -22.23 -2.40 15.46
CA ASP A 148 -20.87 -1.85 15.49
C ASP A 148 -20.40 -1.59 16.93
N ALA A 149 -21.31 -1.27 17.83
CA ALA A 149 -21.00 -1.11 19.26
C ALA A 149 -20.53 -2.42 19.90
N ASP A 150 -21.22 -3.55 19.60
CA ASP A 150 -20.82 -4.88 20.09
C ASP A 150 -19.46 -5.29 19.51
N ARG A 151 -19.24 -5.02 18.21
CA ARG A 151 -17.97 -5.30 17.54
C ARG A 151 -16.83 -4.48 18.16
N ALA A 152 -17.03 -3.16 18.34
CA ALA A 152 -16.04 -2.29 18.93
C ALA A 152 -15.72 -2.70 20.38
N LYS A 153 -16.73 -3.08 21.16
CA LYS A 153 -16.54 -3.59 22.52
C LYS A 153 -15.67 -4.85 22.53
N LEU A 154 -15.97 -5.83 21.68
CA LEU A 154 -15.17 -7.05 21.61
C LEU A 154 -13.73 -6.76 21.14
N VAL A 155 -13.53 -5.80 20.25
CA VAL A 155 -12.18 -5.35 19.85
C VAL A 155 -11.40 -4.82 21.03
N LEU A 156 -12.01 -3.98 21.88
CA LEU A 156 -11.34 -3.42 23.08
C LEU A 156 -11.01 -4.53 24.10
N GLU A 157 -11.85 -5.56 24.24
CA GLU A 157 -11.53 -6.75 25.03
C GLU A 157 -10.30 -7.50 24.44
N VAL A 158 -10.28 -7.71 23.13
CA VAL A 158 -9.13 -8.35 22.43
C VAL A 158 -7.85 -7.52 22.60
N VAL A 159 -7.93 -6.20 22.49
CA VAL A 159 -6.80 -5.28 22.80
C VAL A 159 -6.24 -5.54 24.19
N ALA A 160 -7.11 -5.61 25.19
CA ALA A 160 -6.68 -5.84 26.59
C ALA A 160 -6.00 -7.22 26.73
N GLU A 161 -6.53 -8.25 26.11
CA GLU A 161 -5.95 -9.60 26.12
C GLU A 161 -4.58 -9.67 25.43
N ILE A 162 -4.43 -9.03 24.25
CA ILE A 162 -3.14 -8.98 23.57
C ILE A 162 -2.09 -8.27 24.44
N ARG A 163 -2.45 -7.16 25.06
CA ARG A 163 -1.55 -6.41 25.96
C ARG A 163 -1.15 -7.20 27.19
N ALA A 164 -2.05 -8.04 27.69
CA ALA A 164 -1.83 -8.89 28.87
C ALA A 164 -1.06 -10.18 28.58
N LEU A 165 -0.74 -10.50 27.32
CA LEU A 165 0.04 -11.69 26.99
C LEU A 165 1.37 -11.71 27.75
N PRO A 166 1.86 -12.89 28.18
CA PRO A 166 3.12 -13.05 28.90
C PRO A 166 4.32 -12.47 28.14
N ALA A 167 5.32 -12.02 28.89
CA ALA A 167 6.60 -11.61 28.29
C ALA A 167 7.22 -12.77 27.49
N GLY A 168 7.82 -12.44 26.35
CA GLY A 168 8.41 -13.44 25.42
C GLY A 168 7.41 -14.07 24.44
N MET A 169 6.09 -13.85 24.60
CA MET A 169 5.09 -14.26 23.61
C MET A 169 4.95 -13.17 22.56
N SER A 170 4.97 -13.52 21.28
CA SER A 170 4.81 -12.54 20.21
C SER A 170 3.41 -11.95 20.21
N LYS A 171 3.33 -10.65 20.42
CA LYS A 171 2.09 -9.84 20.32
C LYS A 171 1.88 -9.32 18.90
N LEU A 172 2.89 -9.41 18.03
CA LEU A 172 2.92 -8.72 16.74
C LEU A 172 1.82 -9.23 15.79
N SER A 173 1.75 -10.54 15.58
CA SER A 173 0.79 -11.13 14.64
C SER A 173 -0.67 -10.85 15.03
N PRO A 174 -1.11 -11.06 16.29
CA PRO A 174 -2.48 -10.72 16.68
C PRO A 174 -2.74 -9.20 16.64
N SER A 175 -1.77 -8.35 16.97
CA SER A 175 -1.92 -6.89 16.91
C SER A 175 -2.12 -6.40 15.48
N TYR A 176 -1.32 -6.89 14.54
CA TYR A 176 -1.45 -6.56 13.12
C TYR A 176 -2.78 -7.08 12.55
N GLY A 177 -3.14 -8.33 12.84
CA GLY A 177 -4.43 -8.89 12.43
C GLY A 177 -5.62 -8.12 13.00
N LEU A 178 -5.53 -7.62 14.23
CA LEU A 178 -6.57 -6.80 14.84
C LEU A 178 -6.68 -5.43 14.17
N ALA A 179 -5.56 -4.77 13.85
CA ALA A 179 -5.56 -3.50 13.15
C ALA A 179 -6.26 -3.62 11.78
N ASN A 180 -5.95 -4.66 11.00
CA ASN A 180 -6.62 -4.94 9.73
C ASN A 180 -8.12 -5.22 9.92
N LEU A 181 -8.48 -6.04 10.90
CA LEU A 181 -9.88 -6.35 11.19
C LEU A 181 -10.72 -5.10 11.50
N VAL A 182 -10.16 -4.16 12.26
CA VAL A 182 -10.84 -2.91 12.64
C VAL A 182 -10.95 -1.97 11.45
N THR A 183 -9.91 -1.87 10.63
CA THR A 183 -9.89 -1.05 9.42
C THR A 183 -10.92 -1.55 8.40
N GLU A 184 -10.90 -2.85 8.08
CA GLU A 184 -11.85 -3.46 7.14
C GLU A 184 -13.30 -3.43 7.64
N GLY A 185 -13.48 -3.61 8.96
CA GLY A 185 -14.78 -3.66 9.61
C GLY A 185 -15.44 -2.32 9.83
N ASP A 186 -14.70 -1.21 9.63
CA ASP A 186 -15.17 0.15 9.89
C ASP A 186 -15.72 0.35 11.32
N LEU A 187 -14.95 -0.12 12.31
CA LEU A 187 -15.38 -0.19 13.72
C LEU A 187 -15.18 1.11 14.52
N GLY A 188 -14.87 2.21 13.82
CA GLY A 188 -14.73 3.53 14.41
C GLY A 188 -13.31 3.86 14.90
N LYS A 189 -13.07 5.16 15.12
CA LYS A 189 -11.74 5.68 15.43
C LYS A 189 -11.19 5.24 16.78
N GLU A 190 -12.05 5.02 17.78
CA GLU A 190 -11.62 4.56 19.10
C GLU A 190 -11.02 3.14 19.02
N ALA A 191 -11.74 2.20 18.40
CA ALA A 191 -11.25 0.84 18.21
C ALA A 191 -9.98 0.81 17.36
N LEU A 192 -9.91 1.62 16.29
CA LEU A 192 -8.75 1.71 15.42
C LEU A 192 -7.54 2.31 16.14
N SER A 193 -7.72 3.36 16.93
CA SER A 193 -6.66 3.96 17.73
C SER A 193 -6.12 2.99 18.79
N ALA A 194 -7.00 2.22 19.43
CA ALA A 194 -6.61 1.19 20.39
C ALA A 194 -5.81 0.05 19.71
N ALA A 195 -6.25 -0.40 18.52
CA ALA A 195 -5.54 -1.42 17.73
C ALA A 195 -4.17 -0.91 17.26
N ALA A 196 -4.08 0.31 16.71
CA ALA A 196 -2.84 0.93 16.28
C ALA A 196 -1.84 1.09 17.45
N SER A 197 -2.31 1.56 18.60
CA SER A 197 -1.47 1.69 19.82
C SER A 197 -0.98 0.32 20.31
N THR A 198 -1.78 -0.73 20.12
CA THR A 198 -1.39 -2.11 20.51
C THR A 198 -0.37 -2.67 19.52
N LEU A 199 -0.51 -2.37 18.25
CA LEU A 199 0.51 -2.72 17.23
C LEU A 199 1.83 -1.98 17.51
N ALA A 200 1.78 -0.68 17.83
CA ALA A 200 2.96 0.09 18.20
C ALA A 200 3.69 -0.53 19.41
N LEU A 201 2.96 -0.90 20.46
CA LEU A 201 3.53 -1.58 21.63
C LEU A 201 4.16 -2.92 21.25
N ALA A 202 3.48 -3.72 20.42
CA ALA A 202 4.02 -5.01 19.97
C ALA A 202 5.29 -4.86 19.15
N LEU A 203 5.43 -3.78 18.38
CA LEU A 203 6.63 -3.47 17.60
C LEU A 203 7.81 -3.08 18.50
N THR A 204 7.58 -2.25 19.52
CA THR A 204 8.63 -1.90 20.50
C THR A 204 9.14 -3.11 21.27
N GLU A 205 8.27 -4.07 21.57
CA GLU A 205 8.65 -5.33 22.24
C GLU A 205 9.39 -6.33 21.30
N ASN A 206 9.26 -6.15 19.97
CA ASN A 206 9.82 -7.04 18.94
C ASN A 206 10.74 -6.27 17.98
N GLN A 207 11.84 -5.71 18.48
CA GLN A 207 12.77 -4.85 17.74
C GLN A 207 13.42 -5.47 16.49
N GLY A 208 13.27 -6.77 16.25
CA GLY A 208 13.70 -7.47 15.03
C GLY A 208 12.59 -7.60 13.97
N SER A 209 11.47 -6.89 14.12
CA SER A 209 10.36 -6.95 13.17
C SER A 209 10.73 -6.28 11.84
N ALA A 210 10.20 -6.82 10.73
CA ALA A 210 10.40 -6.26 9.40
C ALA A 210 9.82 -4.82 9.30
N ALA A 211 10.48 -3.97 8.54
CA ALA A 211 10.06 -2.57 8.29
C ALA A 211 8.63 -2.45 7.75
N PHE A 212 8.14 -3.50 7.09
CA PHE A 212 6.75 -3.61 6.62
C PHE A 212 5.71 -3.29 7.72
N TYR A 213 5.86 -3.83 8.93
CA TYR A 213 4.88 -3.57 9.99
C TYR A 213 4.90 -2.12 10.51
N TYR A 214 6.06 -1.48 10.50
CA TYR A 214 6.18 -0.06 10.82
C TYR A 214 5.55 0.81 9.73
N LEU A 215 5.71 0.42 8.46
CA LEU A 215 5.09 1.11 7.34
C LEU A 215 3.55 1.00 7.41
N GLU A 216 3.01 -0.17 7.72
CA GLU A 216 1.57 -0.36 7.90
C GLU A 216 1.03 0.46 9.09
N LEU A 217 1.77 0.53 10.19
CA LEU A 217 1.42 1.39 11.32
C LEU A 217 1.44 2.88 10.93
N ALA A 218 2.45 3.34 10.19
CA ALA A 218 2.52 4.71 9.70
C ALA A 218 1.36 5.05 8.76
N LYS A 219 0.96 4.12 7.88
CA LYS A 219 -0.23 4.26 7.01
C LYS A 219 -1.50 4.42 7.82
N LEU A 220 -1.71 3.60 8.86
CA LEU A 220 -2.87 3.73 9.76
C LEU A 220 -2.92 5.11 10.40
N VAL A 221 -1.81 5.58 10.98
CA VAL A 221 -1.77 6.88 11.63
C VAL A 221 -2.07 8.00 10.64
N ARG A 222 -1.45 7.98 9.47
CA ARG A 222 -1.54 9.05 8.48
C ARG A 222 -2.90 9.09 7.77
N TYR A 223 -3.32 7.98 7.20
CA TYR A 223 -4.51 7.95 6.33
C TYR A 223 -5.82 7.80 7.09
N GLU A 224 -5.80 7.25 8.29
CA GLU A 224 -6.96 7.21 9.17
C GLU A 224 -7.02 8.42 10.12
N HIS A 225 -6.07 9.37 9.98
CA HIS A 225 -6.01 10.59 10.79
C HIS A 225 -6.05 10.31 12.30
N LEU A 226 -5.27 9.34 12.75
CA LEU A 226 -5.14 9.01 14.16
C LEU A 226 -4.23 10.03 14.88
N ALA A 227 -4.36 10.08 16.20
CA ALA A 227 -3.43 10.87 17.01
C ALA A 227 -1.99 10.34 16.83
N PRO A 228 -0.98 11.23 16.87
CA PRO A 228 0.42 10.81 16.83
C PRO A 228 0.74 9.77 17.89
N LEU A 229 1.52 8.76 17.52
CA LEU A 229 2.04 7.76 18.44
C LEU A 229 3.22 8.32 19.24
N PRO A 230 3.61 7.67 20.36
CA PRO A 230 4.87 7.97 21.04
C PRO A 230 6.04 7.95 20.07
N ALA A 231 7.04 8.80 20.31
CA ALA A 231 8.23 8.89 19.47
C ALA A 231 8.97 7.54 19.41
N ASP A 232 9.18 7.04 18.21
CA ASP A 232 9.91 5.81 17.91
C ASP A 232 10.68 6.00 16.60
N PRO A 233 12.02 5.83 16.57
CA PRO A 233 12.82 6.03 15.37
C PRO A 233 12.36 5.21 14.16
N SER A 234 11.82 4.00 14.38
CA SER A 234 11.36 3.13 13.29
C SER A 234 10.01 3.60 12.72
N VAL A 235 9.14 4.14 13.57
CA VAL A 235 7.90 4.82 13.13
C VAL A 235 8.23 6.10 12.35
N ASP A 236 9.23 6.86 12.80
CA ASP A 236 9.71 8.06 12.09
C ASP A 236 10.27 7.71 10.71
N ALA A 237 11.08 6.62 10.61
CA ALA A 237 11.63 6.15 9.35
C ALA A 237 10.52 5.66 8.40
N ALA A 238 9.55 4.93 8.91
CA ALA A 238 8.38 4.48 8.14
C ALA A 238 7.53 5.66 7.65
N THR A 239 7.35 6.69 8.48
CA THR A 239 6.62 7.90 8.11
C THR A 239 7.35 8.66 6.99
N ALA A 240 8.67 8.81 7.09
CA ALA A 240 9.49 9.44 6.04
C ALA A 240 9.43 8.63 4.72
N LEU A 241 9.47 7.31 4.79
CA LEU A 241 9.31 6.44 3.63
C LEU A 241 7.94 6.60 2.97
N LEU A 242 6.89 6.71 3.78
CA LEU A 242 5.53 6.95 3.28
C LEU A 242 5.41 8.31 2.58
N GLU A 243 6.06 9.34 3.10
CA GLU A 243 6.14 10.66 2.45
C GLU A 243 6.87 10.61 1.12
N LEU A 244 7.97 9.87 1.03
CA LEU A 244 8.68 9.63 -0.22
C LEU A 244 7.78 8.91 -1.24
N HIS A 245 7.09 7.85 -0.81
CA HIS A 245 6.13 7.11 -1.63
C HIS A 245 5.03 8.04 -2.18
N ASP A 246 4.43 8.89 -1.33
CA ASP A 246 3.38 9.80 -1.75
C ASP A 246 3.87 10.80 -2.82
N LEU A 247 5.10 11.29 -2.68
CA LEU A 247 5.70 12.20 -3.68
C LEU A 247 5.93 11.48 -5.02
N VAL A 248 6.45 10.26 -5.01
CA VAL A 248 6.65 9.44 -6.22
C VAL A 248 5.32 9.11 -6.89
N VAL A 249 4.29 8.76 -6.12
CA VAL A 249 2.93 8.52 -6.62
C VAL A 249 2.33 9.78 -7.25
N GLN A 250 2.49 10.94 -6.62
CA GLN A 250 2.03 12.23 -7.16
C GLN A 250 2.74 12.61 -8.47
N GLU A 251 4.05 12.33 -8.57
CA GLU A 251 4.82 12.54 -9.80
C GLU A 251 4.40 11.55 -10.91
N SER A 252 3.97 10.36 -10.52
CA SER A 252 3.71 9.26 -11.45
C SER A 252 2.69 9.63 -12.52
N GLY A 253 1.65 10.37 -12.21
CA GLY A 253 0.63 10.73 -13.14
C GLY A 253 0.19 9.54 -14.01
N PHE A 254 -0.84 9.65 -14.77
CA PHE A 254 -1.18 8.66 -15.80
C PHE A 254 -2.03 9.28 -16.88
N SER A 255 -2.08 8.60 -18.04
CA SER A 255 -3.02 8.87 -19.10
C SER A 255 -3.57 7.53 -19.60
N LEU A 256 -4.84 7.23 -19.30
CA LEU A 256 -5.48 5.97 -19.65
C LEU A 256 -6.78 6.19 -20.44
N ALA A 257 -7.02 5.28 -21.40
CA ALA A 257 -8.30 5.22 -22.08
C ALA A 257 -9.37 4.57 -21.20
N ALA A 258 -10.54 5.16 -21.17
CA ALA A 258 -11.73 4.62 -20.51
C ALA A 258 -12.61 3.83 -21.50
N LEU A 259 -13.55 3.08 -20.96
CA LEU A 259 -14.54 2.34 -21.76
C LEU A 259 -15.45 3.25 -22.59
N ASP A 260 -15.68 4.50 -22.14
CA ASP A 260 -16.47 5.51 -22.84
C ASP A 260 -15.73 6.15 -24.04
N GLY A 261 -14.49 5.71 -24.31
CA GLY A 261 -13.64 6.20 -25.40
C GLY A 261 -12.88 7.50 -25.08
N LYS A 262 -13.07 8.08 -23.88
CA LYS A 262 -12.28 9.24 -23.44
C LYS A 262 -10.96 8.81 -22.85
N THR A 263 -9.98 9.69 -22.95
CA THR A 263 -8.70 9.54 -22.23
C THR A 263 -8.74 10.41 -20.97
N TYR A 264 -8.36 9.82 -19.84
CA TYR A 264 -8.23 10.53 -18.57
C TYR A 264 -6.76 10.67 -18.23
N ASP A 265 -6.38 11.91 -17.98
CA ASP A 265 -5.04 12.29 -17.55
C ASP A 265 -5.15 12.95 -16.17
N LEU A 266 -4.38 12.45 -15.19
CA LEU A 266 -4.47 12.95 -13.81
C LEU A 266 -4.09 14.43 -13.71
N ALA A 267 -3.10 14.89 -14.49
CA ALA A 267 -2.68 16.29 -14.49
C ALA A 267 -3.76 17.23 -15.04
N ALA A 268 -4.54 16.74 -16.01
CA ALA A 268 -5.66 17.50 -16.61
C ALA A 268 -6.87 17.62 -15.68
N LEU A 269 -6.93 16.85 -14.59
CA LEU A 269 -8.02 16.86 -13.62
C LEU A 269 -7.83 17.83 -12.45
N ARG A 270 -6.84 18.72 -12.53
CA ARG A 270 -6.68 19.78 -11.51
C ARG A 270 -7.93 20.63 -11.37
N GLY A 271 -8.21 21.06 -10.14
CA GLY A 271 -9.47 21.71 -9.78
C GLY A 271 -10.58 20.71 -9.38
N LYS A 272 -10.35 19.42 -9.63
CA LYS A 272 -11.25 18.32 -9.21
C LYS A 272 -10.66 17.55 -8.04
N VAL A 273 -11.52 16.95 -7.24
CA VAL A 273 -11.13 15.89 -6.31
C VAL A 273 -11.20 14.57 -7.07
N VAL A 274 -10.11 13.81 -7.10
CA VAL A 274 -10.03 12.58 -7.90
C VAL A 274 -9.86 11.38 -6.97
N LEU A 275 -10.84 10.48 -7.01
CA LEU A 275 -10.73 9.14 -6.43
C LEU A 275 -10.26 8.19 -7.54
N LEU A 276 -9.03 7.69 -7.43
CA LEU A 276 -8.48 6.64 -8.27
C LEU A 276 -8.58 5.33 -7.51
N ASN A 277 -9.33 4.37 -8.05
CA ASN A 277 -9.58 3.07 -7.41
C ASN A 277 -9.13 1.94 -8.33
N PHE A 278 -8.33 1.01 -7.81
CA PHE A 278 -7.85 -0.18 -8.53
C PHE A 278 -8.70 -1.38 -8.15
N TRP A 279 -9.24 -2.08 -9.16
CA TRP A 279 -10.21 -3.16 -8.97
C TRP A 279 -10.14 -4.22 -10.07
N ALA A 280 -10.86 -5.35 -9.87
CA ALA A 280 -11.08 -6.35 -10.90
C ALA A 280 -12.45 -7.04 -10.73
N THR A 281 -12.96 -7.65 -11.80
CA THR A 281 -14.27 -8.30 -11.81
C THR A 281 -14.35 -9.50 -10.87
N TRP A 282 -13.26 -10.21 -10.65
CA TRP A 282 -13.13 -11.36 -9.72
C TRP A 282 -12.93 -10.92 -8.26
N CYS A 283 -12.54 -9.67 -8.01
CA CYS A 283 -12.28 -9.17 -6.67
C CYS A 283 -13.58 -8.95 -5.89
N ARG A 284 -13.90 -9.85 -4.98
CA ARG A 284 -15.14 -9.78 -4.19
C ARG A 284 -15.24 -8.52 -3.31
N PRO A 285 -14.19 -8.11 -2.56
CA PRO A 285 -14.25 -6.86 -1.79
C PRO A 285 -14.41 -5.63 -2.68
N CYS A 286 -13.74 -5.56 -3.85
CA CYS A 286 -13.93 -4.46 -4.80
C CYS A 286 -15.40 -4.32 -5.22
N ARG A 287 -16.03 -5.43 -5.58
CA ARG A 287 -17.44 -5.46 -5.99
C ARG A 287 -18.41 -5.04 -4.88
N ARG A 288 -17.99 -5.15 -3.62
CA ARG A 288 -18.81 -4.72 -2.47
C ARG A 288 -18.73 -3.22 -2.23
N GLU A 289 -17.60 -2.57 -2.52
CA GLU A 289 -17.45 -1.11 -2.33
C GLU A 289 -17.95 -0.29 -3.53
N MET A 290 -17.98 -0.85 -4.74
CA MET A 290 -18.37 -0.12 -5.95
C MET A 290 -19.77 0.52 -5.88
N PRO A 291 -20.81 -0.10 -5.29
CA PRO A 291 -22.11 0.55 -5.10
C PRO A 291 -22.04 1.81 -4.23
N ASP A 292 -21.22 1.80 -3.17
CA ASP A 292 -21.02 2.96 -2.30
C ASP A 292 -20.25 4.05 -3.06
N MET A 293 -19.24 3.68 -3.84
CA MET A 293 -18.55 4.62 -4.73
C MET A 293 -19.50 5.28 -5.73
N GLU A 294 -20.40 4.52 -6.36
CA GLU A 294 -21.40 5.07 -7.30
C GLU A 294 -22.35 6.04 -6.61
N LYS A 295 -22.88 5.68 -5.43
CA LYS A 295 -23.74 6.54 -4.64
C LYS A 295 -23.05 7.87 -4.32
N LEU A 296 -21.80 7.81 -3.90
CA LEU A 296 -21.00 8.99 -3.58
C LEU A 296 -20.62 9.78 -4.82
N TYR A 297 -20.29 9.13 -5.93
CA TYR A 297 -20.04 9.79 -7.20
C TYR A 297 -21.26 10.61 -7.65
N ARG A 298 -22.44 10.03 -7.64
CA ARG A 298 -23.70 10.76 -7.98
C ARG A 298 -23.93 11.96 -7.07
N ARG A 299 -23.63 11.82 -5.78
CA ARG A 299 -23.81 12.88 -4.80
C ARG A 299 -22.82 14.05 -4.97
N PHE A 300 -21.58 13.77 -5.33
CA PHE A 300 -20.49 14.74 -5.30
C PHE A 300 -19.91 15.11 -6.67
N SER A 301 -20.32 14.48 -7.78
CA SER A 301 -19.82 14.78 -9.12
C SER A 301 -20.06 16.24 -9.50
N SER A 302 -21.25 16.80 -9.19
CA SER A 302 -21.55 18.22 -9.39
C SER A 302 -20.71 19.16 -8.53
N LYS A 303 -20.16 18.67 -7.41
CA LYS A 303 -19.22 19.38 -6.54
C LYS A 303 -17.76 19.18 -6.94
N GLY A 304 -17.51 18.50 -8.05
CA GLY A 304 -16.19 18.32 -8.64
C GLY A 304 -15.47 17.03 -8.24
N LEU A 305 -16.18 16.02 -7.73
CA LEU A 305 -15.62 14.67 -7.59
C LEU A 305 -15.54 13.99 -8.95
N VAL A 306 -14.39 13.40 -9.24
CA VAL A 306 -14.15 12.46 -10.34
C VAL A 306 -13.79 11.13 -9.74
N VAL A 307 -14.41 10.04 -10.19
CA VAL A 307 -14.08 8.67 -9.81
C VAL A 307 -13.54 7.95 -11.03
N LEU A 308 -12.36 7.38 -10.93
CA LEU A 308 -11.65 6.64 -11.96
C LEU A 308 -11.38 5.23 -11.44
N ALA A 309 -12.10 4.25 -11.95
CA ALA A 309 -11.94 2.85 -11.57
C ALA A 309 -11.04 2.14 -12.59
N VAL A 310 -9.82 1.79 -12.21
CA VAL A 310 -8.78 1.18 -13.08
C VAL A 310 -8.79 -0.33 -12.92
N SER A 311 -8.89 -1.05 -14.04
CA SER A 311 -8.78 -2.51 -14.09
C SER A 311 -7.67 -2.93 -15.05
N ASP A 312 -6.91 -3.95 -14.67
CA ASP A 312 -5.89 -4.60 -15.51
C ASP A 312 -6.45 -5.75 -16.36
N GLU A 313 -7.77 -5.96 -16.32
CA GLU A 313 -8.43 -6.98 -17.13
C GLU A 313 -8.72 -6.48 -18.56
N THR A 314 -9.03 -7.43 -19.45
CA THR A 314 -9.40 -7.09 -20.82
C THR A 314 -10.72 -6.34 -20.89
N ARG A 315 -10.90 -5.53 -21.94
CA ARG A 315 -12.12 -4.75 -22.18
C ARG A 315 -13.38 -5.62 -22.10
N GLU A 316 -13.36 -6.78 -22.75
CA GLU A 316 -14.51 -7.66 -22.86
C GLU A 316 -14.99 -8.15 -21.48
N LYS A 317 -14.06 -8.55 -20.60
CA LYS A 317 -14.39 -9.00 -19.24
C LYS A 317 -15.02 -7.89 -18.41
N VAL A 318 -14.44 -6.70 -18.50
CA VAL A 318 -14.90 -5.53 -17.74
C VAL A 318 -16.28 -5.10 -18.25
N GLU A 319 -16.50 -5.01 -19.57
CA GLU A 319 -17.78 -4.68 -20.18
C GLU A 319 -18.86 -5.70 -19.82
N ASP A 320 -18.56 -7.01 -19.88
CA ASP A 320 -19.51 -8.06 -19.52
C ASP A 320 -19.96 -7.98 -18.06
N PHE A 321 -19.06 -7.64 -17.16
CA PHE A 321 -19.40 -7.38 -15.77
C PHE A 321 -20.29 -6.14 -15.64
N LEU A 322 -19.93 -5.03 -16.28
CA LEU A 322 -20.64 -3.76 -16.18
C LEU A 322 -22.02 -3.75 -16.81
N LYS A 323 -22.32 -4.62 -17.81
CA LYS A 323 -23.67 -4.77 -18.40
C LYS A 323 -24.75 -5.03 -17.36
N LYS A 324 -24.38 -5.60 -16.21
CA LYS A 324 -25.29 -5.95 -15.10
C LYS A 324 -25.26 -4.90 -13.97
N GLN A 325 -24.54 -3.81 -14.16
CA GLN A 325 -24.33 -2.77 -13.17
C GLN A 325 -24.79 -1.40 -13.70
N ASN A 326 -25.14 -0.50 -12.79
CA ASN A 326 -25.57 0.87 -13.14
C ASN A 326 -24.53 1.90 -12.67
N TYR A 327 -23.23 1.61 -12.87
CA TYR A 327 -22.17 2.55 -12.53
C TYR A 327 -22.03 3.61 -13.62
N THR A 328 -21.88 4.88 -13.19
CA THR A 328 -21.78 6.05 -14.08
C THR A 328 -20.43 6.75 -13.99
N PHE A 329 -19.57 6.34 -13.07
CA PHE A 329 -18.19 6.80 -13.03
C PHE A 329 -17.33 6.18 -14.16
N ALA A 330 -16.21 6.80 -14.45
CA ALA A 330 -15.32 6.33 -15.51
C ALA A 330 -14.59 5.03 -15.12
N VAL A 331 -14.57 4.07 -16.04
CA VAL A 331 -13.81 2.82 -15.91
C VAL A 331 -12.69 2.81 -16.94
N LEU A 332 -11.45 2.72 -16.45
CA LEU A 332 -10.21 2.80 -17.22
C LEU A 332 -9.57 1.41 -17.33
N LEU A 333 -8.84 1.18 -18.41
CA LEU A 333 -8.17 -0.09 -18.67
C LEU A 333 -6.65 0.09 -18.63
N ASP A 334 -5.97 -0.76 -17.87
CA ASP A 334 -4.51 -0.84 -17.71
C ASP A 334 -4.02 -2.29 -17.91
N PRO A 335 -4.29 -2.93 -19.09
CA PRO A 335 -3.99 -4.34 -19.32
C PRO A 335 -2.50 -4.68 -19.20
N ASP A 336 -1.63 -3.73 -19.46
CA ASP A 336 -0.18 -3.89 -19.34
C ASP A 336 0.32 -3.59 -17.92
N ARG A 337 -0.57 -3.24 -17.00
CA ARG A 337 -0.28 -2.89 -15.61
C ARG A 337 0.73 -1.75 -15.43
N GLN A 338 0.80 -0.83 -16.39
CA GLN A 338 1.76 0.29 -16.31
C GLN A 338 1.42 1.24 -15.17
N VAL A 339 0.15 1.61 -15.05
CA VAL A 339 -0.34 2.47 -13.95
C VAL A 339 -0.36 1.70 -12.64
N ASN A 340 -0.78 0.43 -12.65
CA ASN A 340 -0.67 -0.44 -11.47
C ASN A 340 0.76 -0.47 -10.91
N LYS A 341 1.77 -0.65 -11.76
CA LYS A 341 3.19 -0.65 -11.34
C LYS A 341 3.64 0.72 -10.84
N ALA A 342 3.26 1.80 -11.55
CA ALA A 342 3.63 3.16 -11.18
C ALA A 342 3.07 3.58 -9.81
N PHE A 343 1.92 3.01 -9.41
CA PHE A 343 1.26 3.24 -8.13
C PHE A 343 1.56 2.16 -7.09
N GLY A 344 2.44 1.21 -7.37
CA GLY A 344 2.84 0.16 -6.43
C GLY A 344 1.68 -0.75 -6.01
N ILE A 345 0.79 -1.11 -6.95
CA ILE A 345 -0.41 -1.91 -6.64
C ILE A 345 -0.04 -3.39 -6.54
N GLU A 346 0.05 -3.88 -5.31
CA GLU A 346 0.27 -5.28 -4.98
C GLU A 346 -1.02 -6.03 -4.67
N GLY A 347 -2.03 -5.31 -4.16
CA GLY A 347 -3.34 -5.85 -3.79
C GLY A 347 -4.49 -4.93 -4.16
N ILE A 348 -5.69 -5.50 -4.32
CA ILE A 348 -6.93 -4.78 -4.64
C ILE A 348 -8.05 -5.19 -3.69
N PRO A 349 -8.99 -4.26 -3.37
CA PRO A 349 -9.05 -2.88 -3.85
C PRO A 349 -7.97 -1.99 -3.25
N ASN A 350 -7.55 -0.97 -3.99
CA ASN A 350 -6.65 0.06 -3.51
C ASN A 350 -7.12 1.42 -4.05
N SER A 351 -7.23 2.41 -3.18
CA SER A 351 -7.77 3.73 -3.53
C SER A 351 -6.82 4.84 -3.15
N PHE A 352 -6.66 5.81 -4.06
CA PHE A 352 -5.90 7.04 -3.87
C PHE A 352 -6.82 8.23 -4.05
N LEU A 353 -6.80 9.18 -3.13
CA LEU A 353 -7.58 10.39 -3.23
C LEU A 353 -6.69 11.61 -3.37
N PHE A 354 -6.88 12.32 -4.47
CA PHE A 354 -6.19 13.58 -4.77
C PHE A 354 -7.12 14.76 -4.55
N ASP A 355 -6.62 15.80 -3.91
CA ASP A 355 -7.34 17.05 -3.73
C ASP A 355 -7.37 17.88 -5.04
N ARG A 356 -8.00 19.08 -5.00
CA ARG A 356 -8.09 19.98 -6.15
C ARG A 356 -6.72 20.50 -6.64
N GLN A 357 -5.72 20.49 -5.79
CA GLN A 357 -4.34 20.83 -6.12
C GLN A 357 -3.58 19.66 -6.74
N GLY A 358 -4.20 18.48 -6.79
CA GLY A 358 -3.59 17.23 -7.25
C GLY A 358 -2.63 16.62 -6.23
N LYS A 359 -2.74 17.03 -4.95
CA LYS A 359 -1.98 16.42 -3.85
C LYS A 359 -2.68 15.16 -3.39
N LEU A 360 -1.92 14.08 -3.18
CA LEU A 360 -2.41 12.87 -2.53
C LEU A 360 -2.71 13.17 -1.06
N VAL A 361 -3.97 13.03 -0.66
CA VAL A 361 -4.44 13.38 0.69
C VAL A 361 -4.96 12.19 1.48
N ALA A 362 -5.31 11.10 0.80
CA ALA A 362 -5.68 9.85 1.43
C ALA A 362 -5.38 8.66 0.52
N GLN A 363 -5.04 7.54 1.14
CA GLN A 363 -4.91 6.24 0.48
C GLN A 363 -5.64 5.19 1.30
N SER A 364 -6.19 4.18 0.66
CA SER A 364 -6.67 2.99 1.35
C SER A 364 -6.23 1.73 0.63
N ILE A 365 -5.69 0.81 1.38
CA ILE A 365 -5.50 -0.57 1.01
C ILE A 365 -6.67 -1.32 1.63
N ASP A 366 -7.33 -2.20 0.85
CA ASP A 366 -8.58 -2.88 1.20
C ASP A 366 -9.87 -2.05 1.04
N MET A 367 -10.97 -2.81 1.14
CA MET A 367 -12.33 -2.31 0.92
C MET A 367 -12.69 -1.17 1.88
N ARG A 368 -13.35 -0.15 1.34
CA ARG A 368 -13.94 0.95 2.12
C ARG A 368 -15.46 0.92 2.10
N THR A 369 -16.03 1.30 3.23
CA THR A 369 -17.46 1.59 3.37
C THR A 369 -17.78 3.01 2.90
N GLU A 370 -19.07 3.30 2.69
CA GLU A 370 -19.53 4.66 2.37
C GLU A 370 -19.01 5.70 3.39
N ARG A 371 -19.03 5.37 4.69
CA ARG A 371 -18.57 6.27 5.76
C ARG A 371 -17.08 6.57 5.62
N GLN A 372 -16.26 5.56 5.40
CA GLN A 372 -14.82 5.70 5.25
C GLN A 372 -14.47 6.52 3.99
N PHE A 373 -15.15 6.31 2.87
CA PHE A 373 -14.99 7.18 1.69
C PHE A 373 -15.38 8.63 1.98
N LEU A 374 -16.45 8.88 2.75
CA LEU A 374 -16.83 10.24 3.15
C LEU A 374 -15.75 10.91 4.01
N GLU A 375 -15.11 10.18 4.91
CA GLU A 375 -13.99 10.69 5.70
C GLU A 375 -12.79 11.05 4.80
N MET A 376 -12.45 10.20 3.84
CA MET A 376 -11.42 10.50 2.83
C MET A 376 -11.79 11.78 2.04
N PHE A 377 -13.05 11.93 1.61
CA PHE A 377 -13.49 13.09 0.85
C PHE A 377 -13.44 14.39 1.66
N GLN A 378 -13.70 14.32 2.97
CA GLN A 378 -13.54 15.48 3.87
C GLN A 378 -12.08 15.94 3.92
N ALA A 379 -11.10 15.02 3.91
CA ALA A 379 -9.68 15.35 3.84
C ALA A 379 -9.32 16.09 2.54
N ALA A 380 -10.03 15.81 1.42
CA ALA A 380 -9.89 16.51 0.15
C ALA A 380 -10.76 17.79 0.03
N GLY A 381 -11.44 18.19 1.11
CA GLY A 381 -12.30 19.39 1.14
C GLY A 381 -13.66 19.23 0.45
N LEU A 382 -14.14 18.00 0.21
CA LEU A 382 -15.52 17.73 -0.22
C LEU A 382 -16.45 17.58 1.01
N ARG A 383 -17.52 18.37 1.02
CA ARG A 383 -18.53 18.38 2.11
C ARG A 383 -19.94 18.37 1.54
#